data_d2f9dd0fd42a1d49e4029ff1d352e651
#
_entry.id   d2f9dd0fd42a1d49e4029ff1d352e651
#
_cell.length_a   1.000
_cell.length_b   1.000
_cell.length_c   1.000
_cell.angle_alpha   90.00
_cell.angle_beta   90.00
_cell.angle_gamma   90.00
#
_symmetry.space_group_name_H-M   'P 1'
#
loop_
_entity.id
_entity.type
_entity.pdbx_description
1 polymer ?
#
loop_
_entity_poly.entity_id
_entity_poly.type
_entity_poly.pdbx_seq_one_letter_code
_entity_poly.pdbx_strand_id
1 'polypeptide(L)'
;MRNFLCLSLALAAGAAHADAPAAAAAAVAPPGLQASQLAIVINDAEPNSVEVGEYYRKAHGIPAANVAHVNIPNRPRKLSIDQFAQLKERINAQLKPEIQAVLMVWSAPYAVECNAITAAFTLGYDGDQCAKTCDPGKPSKYFNSEAAQPYTQLGLRLSMLLPVDFVEEAKAVVDRGAVSGFSVPAASAYYLTTSDAVRNSRAGFFPPAGVVRQRKLTVKNLKADSLEGAQDIMVYQTGQAKVAKLDTLHFLPGALADHLTSFGGDLQGSSQMSSQRWLEAGATASYGTVSEPCSYWQKFPNPTVLLRRYLSGSTALEAYWGSVLWPAQGLFIGDPLAAPYAGFRR
;
A
#
# COMPACT_ATOMS: atom_id res chain seq x y z
N MET A 1 15.57 91.10 -42.61
CA MET A 1 16.94 90.61 -42.70
C MET A 1 17.34 89.97 -41.40
N ARG A 2 17.84 88.78 -41.45
CA ARG A 2 18.37 87.86 -40.43
C ARG A 2 17.30 86.86 -39.84
N ASN A 3 17.30 85.72 -40.47
CA ASN A 3 16.68 84.50 -39.97
C ASN A 3 17.44 83.98 -38.76
N PHE A 4 16.71 83.59 -37.71
CA PHE A 4 17.25 82.74 -36.65
C PHE A 4 16.55 81.43 -36.72
N LEU A 5 17.31 80.37 -37.03
CA LEU A 5 16.88 78.99 -37.07
C LEU A 5 17.01 78.46 -35.60
N CYS A 6 15.90 78.05 -34.97
CA CYS A 6 15.93 77.37 -33.71
C CYS A 6 15.94 75.90 -33.99
N LEU A 7 17.02 75.21 -33.64
CA LEU A 7 17.20 73.76 -33.70
C LEU A 7 16.69 73.13 -32.39
N SER A 8 15.58 72.41 -32.44
CA SER A 8 15.02 71.67 -31.31
C SER A 8 15.60 70.26 -31.23
N LEU A 9 16.40 69.99 -30.20
CA LEU A 9 16.92 68.65 -29.91
C LEU A 9 15.86 67.90 -29.12
N ALA A 10 15.32 66.82 -29.72
CA ALA A 10 14.43 65.90 -29.03
C ALA A 10 15.27 64.74 -28.39
N LEU A 11 15.34 64.74 -27.06
CA LEU A 11 15.86 63.58 -26.29
C LEU A 11 14.79 62.47 -26.30
N ALA A 12 15.09 61.34 -26.92
CA ALA A 12 14.33 60.10 -26.80
C ALA A 12 14.83 59.34 -25.54
N ALA A 13 14.02 59.32 -24.49
CA ALA A 13 14.26 58.47 -23.32
C ALA A 13 13.79 57.05 -23.64
N GLY A 14 14.72 56.15 -23.88
CA GLY A 14 14.43 54.71 -23.99
C GLY A 14 14.13 54.09 -22.63
N ALA A 15 12.89 53.72 -22.38
CA ALA A 15 12.52 52.93 -21.21
C ALA A 15 12.94 51.46 -21.44
N ALA A 16 13.99 51.02 -20.76
CA ALA A 16 14.34 49.60 -20.68
C ALA A 16 13.31 48.87 -19.81
N HIS A 17 12.44 48.09 -20.43
CA HIS A 17 11.62 47.16 -19.69
C HIS A 17 12.52 45.99 -19.28
N ALA A 18 12.82 45.88 -17.99
CA ALA A 18 13.40 44.69 -17.41
C ALA A 18 12.27 43.61 -17.33
N ASP A 19 12.33 42.60 -18.17
CA ASP A 19 11.51 41.40 -18.03
C ASP A 19 11.85 40.74 -16.69
N ALA A 20 10.90 40.83 -15.75
CA ALA A 20 10.97 40.01 -14.53
C ALA A 20 10.96 38.52 -14.92
N PRO A 21 11.85 37.66 -14.36
CA PRO A 21 11.81 36.24 -14.65
C PRO A 21 10.44 35.72 -14.22
N ALA A 22 9.72 35.08 -15.18
CA ALA A 22 8.49 34.39 -14.89
C ALA A 22 8.78 33.39 -13.77
N ALA A 23 8.12 33.56 -12.64
CA ALA A 23 8.18 32.59 -11.54
C ALA A 23 7.78 31.22 -12.12
N ALA A 24 8.72 30.28 -12.15
CA ALA A 24 8.42 28.91 -12.53
C ALA A 24 7.28 28.44 -11.63
N ALA A 25 6.12 28.17 -12.22
CA ALA A 25 5.00 27.58 -11.50
C ALA A 25 5.53 26.33 -10.82
N ALA A 26 5.53 26.32 -9.48
CA ALA A 26 5.92 25.13 -8.72
C ALA A 26 5.06 23.99 -9.23
N ALA A 27 5.69 22.98 -9.83
CA ALA A 27 5.01 21.80 -10.30
C ALA A 27 4.28 21.20 -9.07
N VAL A 28 2.95 21.24 -9.11
CA VAL A 28 2.13 20.61 -8.08
C VAL A 28 2.53 19.14 -8.08
N ALA A 29 3.15 18.68 -6.99
CA ALA A 29 3.54 17.28 -6.86
C ALA A 29 2.29 16.42 -7.09
N PRO A 30 2.37 15.38 -7.92
CA PRO A 30 1.21 14.51 -8.15
C PRO A 30 0.74 13.97 -6.81
N PRO A 31 -0.56 14.05 -6.51
CA PRO A 31 -1.08 13.61 -5.23
C PRO A 31 -0.91 12.10 -5.11
N GLY A 32 -0.18 11.60 -4.12
CA GLY A 32 0.02 10.19 -3.81
C GLY A 32 1.47 9.79 -3.61
N LEU A 33 1.63 8.59 -3.08
CA LEU A 33 2.94 8.01 -2.85
C LEU A 33 3.67 7.82 -4.18
N GLN A 34 4.87 8.38 -4.27
CA GLN A 34 5.75 8.29 -5.44
C GLN A 34 6.95 7.39 -5.14
N ALA A 35 7.58 6.84 -6.18
CA ALA A 35 8.81 6.06 -6.09
C ALA A 35 9.92 6.78 -5.29
N SER A 36 10.05 8.11 -5.46
CA SER A 36 11.02 8.94 -4.72
C SER A 36 10.71 9.06 -3.22
N GLN A 37 9.50 8.73 -2.79
CA GLN A 37 9.03 8.81 -1.40
C GLN A 37 8.96 7.45 -0.72
N LEU A 38 9.27 6.36 -1.43
CA LEU A 38 9.34 5.01 -0.90
C LEU A 38 10.80 4.65 -0.59
N ALA A 39 11.05 4.09 0.59
CA ALA A 39 12.29 3.40 0.89
C ALA A 39 12.10 1.89 0.81
N ILE A 40 13.11 1.19 0.30
CA ILE A 40 13.20 -0.28 0.33
C ILE A 40 14.14 -0.65 1.47
N VAL A 41 13.74 -1.61 2.31
CA VAL A 41 14.60 -2.18 3.35
C VAL A 41 14.97 -3.61 2.97
N ILE A 42 16.24 -3.84 2.74
CA ILE A 42 16.82 -5.12 2.34
C ILE A 42 17.44 -5.79 3.58
N ASN A 43 17.15 -7.08 3.78
CA ASN A 43 17.82 -7.91 4.78
C ASN A 43 19.05 -8.59 4.14
N ASP A 44 20.26 -8.08 4.44
CA ASP A 44 21.51 -8.59 3.87
C ASP A 44 21.84 -10.03 4.31
N ALA A 45 21.22 -10.52 5.40
CA ALA A 45 21.36 -11.92 5.83
C ALA A 45 20.55 -12.91 4.98
N GLU A 46 19.70 -12.42 4.05
CA GLU A 46 18.79 -13.24 3.23
C GLU A 46 19.04 -12.98 1.73
N PRO A 47 19.68 -13.89 0.98
CA PRO A 47 19.96 -13.68 -0.45
C PRO A 47 18.75 -13.32 -1.29
N ASN A 48 17.59 -13.94 -1.02
CA ASN A 48 16.34 -13.63 -1.72
C ASN A 48 15.91 -12.17 -1.49
N SER A 49 16.11 -11.63 -0.29
CA SER A 49 15.82 -10.22 0.03
C SER A 49 16.68 -9.27 -0.80
N VAL A 50 17.98 -9.59 -0.92
CA VAL A 50 18.91 -8.80 -1.74
C VAL A 50 18.50 -8.82 -3.21
N GLU A 51 18.23 -10.00 -3.76
CA GLU A 51 17.87 -10.17 -5.17
C GLU A 51 16.55 -9.46 -5.50
N VAL A 52 15.50 -9.72 -4.72
CA VAL A 52 14.16 -9.14 -4.93
C VAL A 52 14.15 -7.64 -4.65
N GLY A 53 14.88 -7.17 -3.63
CA GLY A 53 14.99 -5.75 -3.32
C GLY A 53 15.61 -4.95 -4.44
N GLU A 54 16.70 -5.44 -5.03
CA GLU A 54 17.33 -4.82 -6.19
C GLU A 54 16.46 -4.91 -7.46
N TYR A 55 15.72 -6.01 -7.62
CA TYR A 55 14.74 -6.13 -8.70
C TYR A 55 13.65 -5.08 -8.56
N TYR A 56 13.05 -4.95 -7.37
CA TYR A 56 12.03 -3.94 -7.06
C TYR A 56 12.53 -2.52 -7.34
N ARG A 57 13.74 -2.22 -6.84
CA ARG A 57 14.37 -0.91 -7.03
C ARG A 57 14.43 -0.51 -8.51
N LYS A 58 14.86 -1.45 -9.38
CA LYS A 58 14.99 -1.22 -10.82
C LYS A 58 13.62 -1.10 -11.50
N ALA A 59 12.70 -2.00 -11.20
CA ALA A 59 11.37 -2.06 -11.83
C ALA A 59 10.55 -0.78 -11.58
N HIS A 60 10.63 -0.23 -10.36
CA HIS A 60 9.91 0.98 -9.97
C HIS A 60 10.72 2.27 -10.03
N GLY A 61 11.99 2.23 -10.45
CA GLY A 61 12.84 3.41 -10.51
C GLY A 61 13.11 4.05 -9.15
N ILE A 62 13.19 3.24 -8.08
CA ILE A 62 13.48 3.77 -6.74
C ILE A 62 14.92 4.30 -6.69
N PRO A 63 15.15 5.54 -6.21
CA PRO A 63 16.50 6.08 -6.06
C PRO A 63 17.38 5.18 -5.18
N ALA A 64 18.62 4.94 -5.58
CA ALA A 64 19.56 4.11 -4.79
C ALA A 64 19.75 4.65 -3.36
N ALA A 65 19.65 5.97 -3.18
CA ALA A 65 19.72 6.61 -1.86
C ALA A 65 18.49 6.36 -0.95
N ASN A 66 17.48 5.66 -1.44
CA ASN A 66 16.28 5.25 -0.71
C ASN A 66 16.31 3.74 -0.38
N VAL A 67 17.46 3.08 -0.53
CA VAL A 67 17.65 1.69 -0.10
C VAL A 67 18.31 1.70 1.28
N ALA A 68 17.68 1.08 2.25
CA ALA A 68 18.21 0.85 3.59
C ALA A 68 18.57 -0.62 3.75
N HIS A 69 19.65 -0.90 4.48
CA HIS A 69 20.15 -2.25 4.71
C HIS A 69 20.10 -2.63 6.18
N VAL A 70 19.64 -3.83 6.47
CA VAL A 70 19.58 -4.41 7.80
C VAL A 70 20.14 -5.82 7.79
N ASN A 71 20.49 -6.35 8.95
CA ASN A 71 20.91 -7.74 9.11
C ASN A 71 19.99 -8.42 10.14
N ILE A 72 19.12 -9.31 9.67
CA ILE A 72 18.21 -10.11 10.50
C ILE A 72 18.52 -11.59 10.24
N PRO A 73 19.44 -12.18 11.04
CA PRO A 73 19.82 -13.57 10.85
C PRO A 73 18.72 -14.54 11.29
N ASN A 74 18.82 -15.79 10.82
CA ASN A 74 17.99 -16.93 11.27
C ASN A 74 16.50 -16.82 10.98
N ARG A 75 16.03 -15.81 10.26
CA ARG A 75 14.63 -15.63 9.83
C ARG A 75 13.60 -15.91 10.94
N PRO A 76 13.70 -15.25 12.12
CA PRO A 76 12.75 -15.47 13.22
C PRO A 76 11.34 -15.06 12.74
N ARG A 77 10.33 -15.87 13.04
CA ARG A 77 8.92 -15.53 12.69
C ARG A 77 8.48 -14.20 13.32
N LYS A 78 8.89 -14.01 14.59
CA LYS A 78 8.53 -12.87 15.42
C LYS A 78 9.77 -12.29 16.07
N LEU A 79 9.75 -10.99 16.31
CA LEU A 79 10.72 -10.28 17.12
C LEU A 79 10.17 -10.02 18.52
N SER A 80 11.06 -9.99 19.52
CA SER A 80 10.76 -9.35 20.79
C SER A 80 10.66 -7.83 20.62
N ILE A 81 10.10 -7.16 21.63
CA ILE A 81 9.96 -5.70 21.64
C ILE A 81 11.32 -5.02 21.49
N ASP A 82 12.35 -5.50 22.22
CA ASP A 82 13.68 -4.91 22.19
C ASP A 82 14.39 -5.14 20.84
N GLN A 83 14.29 -6.34 20.28
CA GLN A 83 14.83 -6.63 18.94
C GLN A 83 14.18 -5.73 17.87
N PHE A 84 12.87 -5.55 17.96
CA PHE A 84 12.16 -4.68 17.06
C PHE A 84 12.54 -3.21 17.24
N ALA A 85 12.67 -2.71 18.47
CA ALA A 85 13.09 -1.34 18.75
C ALA A 85 14.44 -1.03 18.09
N GLN A 86 15.42 -1.93 18.25
CA GLN A 86 16.73 -1.81 17.60
C GLN A 86 16.64 -1.86 16.08
N LEU A 87 15.82 -2.76 15.51
CA LEU A 87 15.60 -2.85 14.05
C LEU A 87 15.01 -1.56 13.52
N LYS A 88 13.95 -1.06 14.16
CA LYS A 88 13.25 0.18 13.76
C LYS A 88 14.19 1.40 13.81
N GLU A 89 15.03 1.49 14.84
CA GLU A 89 16.04 2.55 14.98
C GLU A 89 17.04 2.51 13.82
N ARG A 90 17.60 1.32 13.52
CA ARG A 90 18.56 1.11 12.43
C ARG A 90 17.95 1.48 11.07
N ILE A 91 16.69 1.13 10.83
CA ILE A 91 16.00 1.51 9.61
C ILE A 91 15.82 3.03 9.56
N ASN A 92 15.26 3.63 10.62
CA ASN A 92 14.97 5.06 10.65
C ASN A 92 16.23 5.94 10.52
N ALA A 93 17.37 5.49 11.03
CA ALA A 93 18.65 6.20 10.89
C ALA A 93 19.13 6.32 9.43
N GLN A 94 18.64 5.48 8.54
CA GLN A 94 18.96 5.50 7.11
C GLN A 94 17.91 6.22 6.26
N LEU A 95 16.73 6.55 6.84
CA LEU A 95 15.63 7.15 6.09
C LEU A 95 15.69 8.67 6.11
N LYS A 96 15.56 9.26 4.94
CA LYS A 96 15.45 10.71 4.79
C LYS A 96 14.06 11.22 5.20
N PRO A 97 13.94 12.52 5.54
CA PRO A 97 12.66 13.13 5.96
C PRO A 97 11.55 13.06 4.92
N GLU A 98 11.89 13.08 3.63
CA GLU A 98 10.92 13.01 2.51
C GLU A 98 10.30 11.62 2.33
N ILE A 99 10.85 10.56 2.93
CA ILE A 99 10.33 9.20 2.83
C ILE A 99 9.01 9.06 3.58
N GLN A 100 7.95 8.80 2.84
CA GLN A 100 6.58 8.67 3.35
C GLN A 100 6.20 7.21 3.66
N ALA A 101 6.89 6.26 3.03
CA ALA A 101 6.57 4.84 3.17
C ALA A 101 7.81 3.94 3.10
N VAL A 102 7.67 2.72 3.61
CA VAL A 102 8.73 1.70 3.65
C VAL A 102 8.21 0.37 3.11
N LEU A 103 8.95 -0.24 2.20
CA LEU A 103 8.78 -1.63 1.78
C LEU A 103 9.85 -2.49 2.45
N MET A 104 9.42 -3.44 3.28
CA MET A 104 10.27 -4.45 3.89
C MET A 104 10.34 -5.66 2.96
N VAL A 105 11.53 -6.00 2.46
CA VAL A 105 11.72 -7.07 1.48
C VAL A 105 12.23 -8.32 2.19
N TRP A 106 11.35 -9.06 2.81
CA TRP A 106 11.59 -10.37 3.45
C TRP A 106 10.27 -11.06 3.81
N SER A 107 10.29 -12.35 4.13
CA SER A 107 9.08 -13.08 4.58
C SER A 107 9.00 -13.15 6.11
N ALA A 108 10.12 -13.16 6.80
CA ALA A 108 10.21 -13.20 8.26
C ALA A 108 11.38 -12.31 8.73
N PRO A 109 11.17 -11.55 9.84
CA PRO A 109 10.01 -11.55 10.75
C PRO A 109 8.78 -10.82 10.16
N TYR A 110 7.58 -11.37 10.40
CA TYR A 110 6.33 -10.71 10.01
C TYR A 110 5.54 -10.16 11.22
N ALA A 111 5.99 -10.41 12.43
CA ALA A 111 5.34 -9.94 13.65
C ALA A 111 6.34 -9.45 14.71
N VAL A 112 5.81 -8.63 15.62
CA VAL A 112 6.43 -8.20 16.88
C VAL A 112 5.47 -8.60 17.98
N GLU A 113 5.77 -9.69 18.68
CA GLU A 113 4.84 -10.35 19.58
C GLU A 113 3.49 -10.62 18.88
N CYS A 114 2.40 -9.98 19.28
CA CYS A 114 1.08 -10.11 18.68
C CYS A 114 0.79 -9.06 17.59
N ASN A 115 1.61 -8.01 17.48
CA ASN A 115 1.44 -6.98 16.47
C ASN A 115 2.07 -7.44 15.14
N ALA A 116 1.48 -7.04 14.01
CA ALA A 116 2.14 -7.19 12.74
C ALA A 116 3.36 -6.25 12.63
N ILE A 117 4.45 -6.69 12.00
CA ILE A 117 5.66 -5.87 11.88
C ILE A 117 5.39 -4.56 11.13
N THR A 118 4.53 -4.59 10.11
CA THR A 118 4.11 -3.39 9.37
C THR A 118 3.36 -2.41 10.27
N ALA A 119 2.45 -2.90 11.09
CA ALA A 119 1.70 -2.06 12.03
C ALA A 119 2.61 -1.48 13.13
N ALA A 120 3.47 -2.32 13.73
CA ALA A 120 4.42 -1.88 14.75
C ALA A 120 5.44 -0.85 14.20
N PHE A 121 5.87 -1.00 12.94
CA PHE A 121 6.77 -0.03 12.31
C PHE A 121 6.09 1.33 12.11
N THR A 122 4.88 1.34 11.59
CA THR A 122 4.14 2.57 11.27
C THR A 122 3.61 3.28 12.52
N LEU A 123 3.00 2.55 13.45
CA LEU A 123 2.26 3.11 14.59
C LEU A 123 3.03 3.05 15.92
N GLY A 124 4.03 2.19 16.01
CA GLY A 124 4.64 1.76 17.26
C GLY A 124 4.03 0.44 17.76
N TYR A 125 4.72 -0.22 18.69
CA TYR A 125 4.24 -1.43 19.32
C TYR A 125 3.07 -1.12 20.26
N ASP A 126 1.99 -1.89 20.17
CA ASP A 126 0.80 -1.79 21.02
C ASP A 126 0.72 -2.99 21.97
N GLY A 127 1.22 -2.81 23.20
CA GLY A 127 1.20 -3.84 24.23
C GLY A 127 -0.19 -4.15 24.76
N ASP A 128 -1.10 -3.15 24.78
CA ASP A 128 -2.49 -3.34 25.24
C ASP A 128 -3.22 -4.32 24.32
N GLN A 129 -2.98 -4.21 23.00
CA GLN A 129 -3.54 -5.15 22.02
C GLN A 129 -2.99 -6.57 22.22
N CYS A 130 -1.75 -6.72 22.71
CA CYS A 130 -1.17 -8.04 23.00
C CYS A 130 -1.70 -8.64 24.29
N ALA A 131 -2.00 -7.84 25.29
CA ALA A 131 -2.60 -8.32 26.53
C ALA A 131 -4.03 -8.88 26.29
N LYS A 132 -4.76 -8.28 25.33
CA LYS A 132 -6.14 -8.66 25.00
C LYS A 132 -6.39 -8.54 23.50
N THR A 133 -5.99 -9.55 22.76
CA THR A 133 -6.07 -9.55 21.27
C THR A 133 -7.50 -9.39 20.75
N CYS A 134 -8.51 -9.79 21.52
CA CYS A 134 -9.93 -9.69 21.19
C CYS A 134 -10.58 -8.36 21.59
N ASP A 135 -9.87 -7.46 22.26
CA ASP A 135 -10.43 -6.14 22.60
C ASP A 135 -10.37 -5.17 21.40
N PRO A 136 -11.18 -4.08 21.42
CA PRO A 136 -11.05 -2.99 20.48
C PRO A 136 -9.62 -2.45 20.41
N GLY A 137 -9.13 -2.19 19.19
CA GLY A 137 -7.81 -1.61 18.99
C GLY A 137 -7.81 -0.09 19.00
N LYS A 138 -6.62 0.51 18.90
CA LYS A 138 -6.46 1.97 18.78
C LYS A 138 -6.73 2.40 17.33
N PRO A 139 -7.59 3.42 17.09
CA PRO A 139 -7.85 3.93 15.75
C PRO A 139 -6.61 4.52 15.10
N SER A 140 -6.36 4.16 13.86
CA SER A 140 -5.33 4.78 13.03
C SER A 140 -5.75 6.17 12.57
N LYS A 141 -4.88 7.16 12.74
CA LYS A 141 -5.08 8.52 12.19
C LYS A 141 -5.15 8.53 10.66
N TYR A 142 -4.66 7.48 10.01
CA TYR A 142 -4.71 7.35 8.55
C TYR A 142 -5.99 6.69 8.04
N PHE A 143 -6.82 6.11 8.92
CA PHE A 143 -8.12 5.57 8.52
C PHE A 143 -8.99 6.66 7.90
N ASN A 144 -9.41 6.45 6.65
CA ASN A 144 -10.25 7.38 5.89
C ASN A 144 -9.67 8.81 5.73
N SER A 145 -8.36 8.97 5.94
CA SER A 145 -7.65 10.27 5.86
C SER A 145 -7.37 10.65 4.40
N GLU A 146 -7.40 11.93 4.10
CA GLU A 146 -6.99 12.50 2.81
C GLU A 146 -5.50 12.91 2.77
N ALA A 147 -4.72 12.59 3.81
CA ALA A 147 -3.30 12.91 3.87
C ALA A 147 -2.53 12.24 2.73
N ALA A 148 -1.99 13.05 1.82
CA ALA A 148 -1.19 12.61 0.67
C ALA A 148 0.27 12.30 1.07
N GLN A 149 0.75 12.90 2.15
CA GLN A 149 2.08 12.71 2.72
C GLN A 149 1.95 12.27 4.19
N PRO A 150 1.66 10.99 4.45
CA PRO A 150 1.27 10.53 5.78
C PRO A 150 2.37 10.71 6.83
N TYR A 151 3.64 10.60 6.47
CA TYR A 151 4.72 10.86 7.41
C TYR A 151 4.83 12.34 7.76
N THR A 152 4.86 13.20 6.77
CA THR A 152 4.99 14.65 6.96
C THR A 152 3.78 15.26 7.69
N GLN A 153 2.57 14.78 7.38
CA GLN A 153 1.33 15.36 7.89
C GLN A 153 0.84 14.72 9.20
N LEU A 154 1.12 13.41 9.41
CA LEU A 154 0.57 12.64 10.52
C LEU A 154 1.65 11.95 11.38
N GLY A 155 2.92 12.01 10.97
CA GLY A 155 4.02 11.28 11.61
C GLY A 155 3.99 9.76 11.33
N LEU A 156 3.26 9.33 10.30
CA LEU A 156 3.04 7.91 9.99
C LEU A 156 3.78 7.51 8.70
N ARG A 157 4.96 6.88 8.82
CA ARG A 157 5.57 6.17 7.69
C ARG A 157 4.81 4.88 7.47
N LEU A 158 3.99 4.84 6.43
CA LEU A 158 3.24 3.63 6.09
C LEU A 158 4.20 2.53 5.69
N SER A 159 3.89 1.28 6.00
CA SER A 159 4.78 0.18 5.65
C SER A 159 4.03 -1.01 5.08
N MET A 160 4.72 -1.74 4.20
CA MET A 160 4.27 -2.98 3.58
C MET A 160 5.42 -3.96 3.55
N LEU A 161 5.12 -5.25 3.50
CA LEU A 161 6.10 -6.31 3.42
C LEU A 161 5.93 -7.04 2.08
N LEU A 162 7.03 -7.29 1.38
CA LEU A 162 7.06 -8.14 0.20
C LEU A 162 7.68 -9.49 0.58
N PRO A 163 6.90 -10.58 0.65
CA PRO A 163 7.43 -11.91 0.92
C PRO A 163 8.36 -12.39 -0.19
N VAL A 164 9.48 -13.03 0.17
CA VAL A 164 10.55 -13.43 -0.76
C VAL A 164 10.93 -14.91 -0.65
N ASP A 165 10.11 -15.74 -0.01
CA ASP A 165 10.39 -17.18 0.08
C ASP A 165 10.57 -17.83 -1.30
N PHE A 166 9.78 -17.38 -2.28
CA PHE A 166 9.85 -17.77 -3.67
C PHE A 166 10.16 -16.54 -4.54
N VAL A 167 11.40 -16.45 -5.00
CA VAL A 167 11.93 -15.27 -5.71
C VAL A 167 11.11 -14.94 -6.95
N GLU A 168 10.78 -15.93 -7.77
CA GLU A 168 10.03 -15.70 -9.02
C GLU A 168 8.59 -15.23 -8.77
N GLU A 169 7.95 -15.71 -7.70
CA GLU A 169 6.63 -15.22 -7.28
C GLU A 169 6.70 -13.77 -6.78
N ALA A 170 7.74 -13.45 -6.00
CA ALA A 170 7.96 -12.08 -5.55
C ALA A 170 8.22 -11.11 -6.72
N LYS A 171 9.04 -11.51 -7.71
CA LYS A 171 9.25 -10.74 -8.94
C LYS A 171 7.96 -10.56 -9.74
N ALA A 172 7.13 -11.61 -9.84
CA ALA A 172 5.84 -11.52 -10.50
C ALA A 172 4.88 -10.52 -9.81
N VAL A 173 4.94 -10.38 -8.47
CA VAL A 173 4.21 -9.32 -7.75
C VAL A 173 4.71 -7.95 -8.16
N VAL A 174 6.03 -7.75 -8.21
CA VAL A 174 6.67 -6.50 -8.64
C VAL A 174 6.27 -6.13 -10.07
N ASP A 175 6.31 -7.08 -10.99
CA ASP A 175 5.94 -6.86 -12.40
C ASP A 175 4.49 -6.42 -12.54
N ARG A 176 3.56 -7.08 -11.82
CA ARG A 176 2.14 -6.69 -11.80
C ARG A 176 1.93 -5.29 -11.22
N GLY A 177 2.69 -4.93 -10.20
CA GLY A 177 2.68 -3.58 -9.64
C GLY A 177 3.18 -2.54 -10.63
N ALA A 178 4.35 -2.78 -11.23
CA ALA A 178 5.00 -1.85 -12.17
C ALA A 178 4.14 -1.57 -13.41
N VAL A 179 3.48 -2.59 -13.99
CA VAL A 179 2.62 -2.41 -15.18
C VAL A 179 1.23 -1.90 -14.85
N SER A 180 0.83 -1.84 -13.59
CA SER A 180 -0.52 -1.41 -13.17
C SER A 180 -0.76 0.09 -13.32
N GLY A 181 0.30 0.91 -13.39
CA GLY A 181 0.22 2.37 -13.31
C GLY A 181 -0.69 2.99 -14.36
N PHE A 182 -1.80 3.58 -13.91
CA PHE A 182 -2.84 4.23 -14.71
C PHE A 182 -3.32 3.43 -15.93
N SER A 183 -3.49 2.13 -15.77
CA SER A 183 -3.95 1.24 -16.86
C SER A 183 -5.46 1.26 -17.05
N VAL A 184 -6.25 1.55 -16.01
CA VAL A 184 -7.73 1.59 -16.01
C VAL A 184 -8.36 0.43 -16.80
N PRO A 185 -8.06 -0.83 -16.46
CA PRO A 185 -8.58 -1.97 -17.19
C PRO A 185 -10.11 -2.11 -17.02
N ALA A 186 -10.77 -2.77 -17.96
CA ALA A 186 -12.13 -3.25 -17.74
C ALA A 186 -12.07 -4.38 -16.71
N ALA A 187 -12.72 -4.20 -15.56
CA ALA A 187 -12.49 -5.01 -14.38
C ALA A 187 -13.75 -5.23 -13.54
N SER A 188 -13.69 -6.19 -12.62
CA SER A 188 -14.71 -6.39 -11.60
C SER A 188 -14.13 -6.38 -10.17
N ALA A 189 -14.94 -5.87 -9.25
CA ALA A 189 -14.73 -6.00 -7.81
C ALA A 189 -15.75 -7.02 -7.25
N TYR A 190 -15.25 -8.12 -6.70
CA TYR A 190 -16.06 -9.20 -6.17
C TYR A 190 -16.09 -9.17 -4.65
N TYR A 191 -17.29 -9.18 -4.08
CA TYR A 191 -17.54 -9.24 -2.64
C TYR A 191 -18.41 -10.45 -2.34
N LEU A 192 -17.90 -11.38 -1.54
CA LEU A 192 -18.63 -12.60 -1.22
C LEU A 192 -19.14 -12.63 0.22
N THR A 193 -20.44 -12.80 0.37
CA THR A 193 -21.06 -13.21 1.63
C THR A 193 -21.12 -14.74 1.65
N THR A 194 -20.34 -15.33 2.54
CA THR A 194 -20.16 -16.79 2.61
C THR A 194 -21.12 -17.46 3.61
N SER A 195 -21.09 -18.78 3.70
CA SER A 195 -21.78 -19.54 4.74
C SER A 195 -21.15 -19.38 6.14
N ASP A 196 -19.89 -18.90 6.23
CA ASP A 196 -19.20 -18.60 7.49
C ASP A 196 -19.69 -17.27 8.07
N ALA A 197 -20.77 -17.33 8.85
CA ALA A 197 -21.41 -16.14 9.41
C ALA A 197 -20.48 -15.29 10.28
N VAL A 198 -19.53 -15.91 10.99
CA VAL A 198 -18.59 -15.21 11.88
C VAL A 198 -17.61 -14.37 11.06
N ARG A 199 -17.12 -14.89 9.93
CA ARG A 199 -16.18 -14.20 9.06
C ARG A 199 -16.84 -13.21 8.10
N ASN A 200 -18.17 -13.11 8.10
CA ASN A 200 -18.94 -12.11 7.34
C ASN A 200 -19.09 -10.76 8.06
N SER A 201 -18.38 -10.50 9.15
CA SER A 201 -18.58 -9.27 9.96
C SER A 201 -18.42 -7.95 9.18
N ARG A 202 -17.70 -7.96 8.04
CA ARG A 202 -17.55 -6.79 7.15
C ARG A 202 -18.51 -6.77 5.97
N ALA A 203 -19.38 -7.78 5.80
CA ALA A 203 -20.28 -7.86 4.65
C ALA A 203 -21.27 -6.69 4.57
N GLY A 204 -21.66 -6.12 5.71
CA GLY A 204 -22.50 -4.91 5.77
C GLY A 204 -21.86 -3.64 5.19
N PHE A 205 -20.55 -3.68 4.92
CA PHE A 205 -19.79 -2.57 4.32
C PHE A 205 -19.43 -2.83 2.86
N PHE A 206 -19.95 -3.88 2.23
CA PHE A 206 -19.72 -4.10 0.79
C PHE A 206 -20.32 -2.94 -0.02
N PRO A 207 -19.58 -2.40 -0.99
CA PRO A 207 -20.10 -1.36 -1.87
C PRO A 207 -21.35 -1.87 -2.61
N PRO A 208 -22.31 -1.00 -2.94
CA PRO A 208 -23.48 -1.41 -3.72
C PRO A 208 -23.08 -1.97 -5.09
N ALA A 209 -23.75 -3.07 -5.51
CA ALA A 209 -23.52 -3.65 -6.81
C ALA A 209 -23.89 -2.65 -7.92
N GLY A 210 -23.11 -2.63 -9.00
CA GLY A 210 -23.33 -1.70 -10.11
C GLY A 210 -22.06 -1.39 -10.90
N VAL A 211 -22.19 -0.51 -11.89
CA VAL A 211 -21.11 -0.13 -12.81
C VAL A 211 -20.58 1.26 -12.50
N VAL A 212 -19.28 1.36 -12.23
CA VAL A 212 -18.54 2.62 -12.10
C VAL A 212 -17.94 2.94 -13.48
N ARG A 213 -18.72 3.54 -14.36
CA ARG A 213 -18.39 3.72 -15.79
C ARG A 213 -17.03 4.39 -16.02
N GLN A 214 -16.75 5.50 -15.32
CA GLN A 214 -15.49 6.26 -15.47
C GLN A 214 -14.24 5.45 -15.06
N ARG A 215 -14.42 4.39 -14.30
CA ARG A 215 -13.34 3.49 -13.82
C ARG A 215 -13.36 2.15 -14.54
N LYS A 216 -14.30 1.93 -15.47
CA LYS A 216 -14.53 0.65 -16.18
C LYS A 216 -14.67 -0.53 -15.23
N LEU A 217 -15.22 -0.30 -14.02
CA LEU A 217 -15.31 -1.30 -12.96
C LEU A 217 -16.76 -1.69 -12.72
N THR A 218 -17.01 -2.99 -12.58
CA THR A 218 -18.29 -3.56 -12.15
C THR A 218 -18.17 -4.11 -10.74
N VAL A 219 -19.00 -3.61 -9.82
CA VAL A 219 -19.11 -4.17 -8.45
C VAL A 219 -20.10 -5.31 -8.45
N LYS A 220 -19.69 -6.47 -7.95
CA LYS A 220 -20.47 -7.70 -7.88
C LYS A 220 -20.55 -8.22 -6.45
N ASN A 221 -21.75 -8.29 -5.87
CA ASN A 221 -21.99 -8.86 -4.54
C ASN A 221 -22.63 -10.24 -4.72
N LEU A 222 -21.95 -11.28 -4.23
CA LEU A 222 -22.35 -12.66 -4.42
C LEU A 222 -22.60 -13.36 -3.06
N LYS A 223 -23.54 -14.31 -3.03
CA LYS A 223 -23.69 -15.25 -1.92
C LYS A 223 -23.10 -16.59 -2.35
N ALA A 224 -21.84 -16.82 -1.96
CA ALA A 224 -21.09 -18.01 -2.32
C ALA A 224 -19.87 -18.18 -1.41
N ASP A 225 -19.42 -19.41 -1.20
CA ASP A 225 -18.23 -19.71 -0.39
C ASP A 225 -16.92 -19.54 -1.17
N SER A 226 -16.97 -19.55 -2.50
CA SER A 226 -15.83 -19.32 -3.38
C SER A 226 -16.25 -18.67 -4.69
N LEU A 227 -15.31 -17.95 -5.30
CA LEU A 227 -15.39 -17.47 -6.68
C LEU A 227 -14.71 -18.48 -7.58
N GLU A 228 -15.23 -18.72 -8.79
CA GLU A 228 -14.69 -19.66 -9.76
C GLU A 228 -14.66 -19.06 -11.16
N GLY A 229 -13.59 -19.27 -11.92
CA GLY A 229 -13.45 -18.95 -13.33
C GLY A 229 -13.49 -17.46 -13.69
N ALA A 230 -13.47 -16.54 -12.72
CA ALA A 230 -13.45 -15.11 -12.98
C ALA A 230 -12.12 -14.64 -13.59
N GLN A 231 -12.16 -13.85 -14.67
CA GLN A 231 -10.99 -13.47 -15.47
C GLN A 231 -10.67 -11.98 -15.42
N ASP A 232 -11.41 -11.19 -14.65
CA ASP A 232 -11.37 -9.72 -14.67
C ASP A 232 -11.25 -9.11 -13.26
N ILE A 233 -10.56 -9.79 -12.36
CA ILE A 233 -10.56 -9.43 -10.93
C ILE A 233 -9.63 -8.26 -10.67
N MET A 234 -10.19 -7.14 -10.19
CA MET A 234 -9.44 -6.01 -9.62
C MET A 234 -9.51 -5.97 -8.10
N VAL A 235 -10.64 -6.39 -7.51
CA VAL A 235 -10.78 -6.52 -6.07
C VAL A 235 -11.53 -7.82 -5.77
N TYR A 236 -11.02 -8.59 -4.79
CA TYR A 236 -11.73 -9.73 -4.26
C TYR A 236 -11.67 -9.74 -2.73
N GLN A 237 -12.81 -9.57 -2.08
CA GLN A 237 -12.92 -9.63 -0.63
C GLN A 237 -13.99 -10.63 -0.19
N THR A 238 -13.62 -11.47 0.80
CA THR A 238 -14.48 -12.51 1.34
C THR A 238 -14.21 -12.75 2.83
N GLY A 239 -14.94 -13.65 3.45
CA GLY A 239 -14.72 -14.11 4.82
C GLY A 239 -14.74 -15.63 4.88
N GLN A 240 -13.56 -16.27 4.94
CA GLN A 240 -13.39 -17.72 5.02
C GLN A 240 -12.07 -18.06 5.71
N ALA A 241 -11.99 -19.21 6.39
CA ALA A 241 -10.72 -19.70 6.93
C ALA A 241 -9.75 -20.12 5.82
N LYS A 242 -10.29 -20.68 4.74
CA LYS A 242 -9.56 -21.05 3.51
C LYS A 242 -10.43 -20.73 2.30
N VAL A 243 -9.88 -20.06 1.33
CA VAL A 243 -10.58 -19.72 0.08
C VAL A 243 -10.21 -20.76 -0.97
N ALA A 244 -11.22 -21.42 -1.51
CA ALA A 244 -11.05 -22.45 -2.53
C ALA A 244 -10.99 -21.84 -3.95
N LYS A 245 -10.55 -22.66 -4.93
CA LYS A 245 -10.59 -22.39 -6.38
C LYS A 245 -9.78 -21.19 -6.84
N LEU A 246 -8.75 -20.78 -6.10
CA LEU A 246 -7.87 -19.66 -6.46
C LEU A 246 -7.15 -19.87 -7.79
N ASP A 247 -6.84 -21.12 -8.12
CA ASP A 247 -6.20 -21.56 -9.36
C ASP A 247 -7.06 -21.36 -10.62
N THR A 248 -8.37 -21.14 -10.45
CA THR A 248 -9.30 -20.86 -11.57
C THR A 248 -9.47 -19.37 -11.86
N LEU A 249 -8.84 -18.51 -11.05
CA LEU A 249 -9.03 -17.08 -11.06
C LEU A 249 -7.92 -16.35 -11.82
N HIS A 250 -8.27 -15.26 -12.49
CA HIS A 250 -7.31 -14.36 -13.11
C HIS A 250 -7.44 -12.96 -12.50
N PHE A 251 -6.36 -12.51 -11.86
CA PHE A 251 -6.21 -11.19 -11.27
C PHE A 251 -5.52 -10.25 -12.26
N LEU A 252 -6.07 -9.05 -12.42
CA LEU A 252 -5.47 -8.04 -13.27
C LEU A 252 -4.28 -7.36 -12.55
N PRO A 253 -3.30 -6.79 -13.29
CA PRO A 253 -2.23 -6.01 -12.67
C PRO A 253 -2.76 -4.91 -11.77
N GLY A 254 -2.27 -4.86 -10.54
CA GLY A 254 -2.76 -3.96 -9.49
C GLY A 254 -3.93 -4.53 -8.67
N ALA A 255 -4.37 -5.77 -8.88
CA ALA A 255 -5.50 -6.33 -8.14
C ALA A 255 -5.22 -6.46 -6.64
N LEU A 256 -6.24 -6.16 -5.84
CA LEU A 256 -6.24 -6.29 -4.38
C LEU A 256 -7.13 -7.46 -3.95
N ALA A 257 -6.64 -8.33 -3.08
CA ALA A 257 -7.45 -9.43 -2.57
C ALA A 257 -7.12 -9.75 -1.13
N ASP A 258 -8.15 -9.97 -0.31
CA ASP A 258 -8.00 -10.38 1.07
C ASP A 258 -9.22 -11.12 1.59
N HIS A 259 -9.02 -11.89 2.66
CA HIS A 259 -10.10 -12.59 3.35
C HIS A 259 -10.05 -12.34 4.85
N LEU A 260 -11.20 -12.22 5.46
CA LEU A 260 -11.31 -12.10 6.89
C LEU A 260 -11.10 -13.49 7.51
N THR A 261 -9.98 -13.64 8.22
CA THR A 261 -9.64 -14.81 9.01
C THR A 261 -8.60 -14.46 10.07
N SER A 262 -8.46 -15.27 11.14
CA SER A 262 -7.65 -14.89 12.31
C SER A 262 -6.15 -14.85 12.04
N PHE A 263 -5.63 -15.74 11.19
CA PHE A 263 -4.20 -15.93 10.99
C PHE A 263 -3.77 -15.80 9.54
N GLY A 264 -4.48 -14.96 8.75
CA GLY A 264 -4.09 -14.68 7.37
C GLY A 264 -2.71 -13.99 7.24
N GLY A 265 -2.24 -13.33 8.29
CA GLY A 265 -0.91 -12.73 8.32
C GLY A 265 0.21 -13.66 8.83
N ASP A 266 -0.10 -14.89 9.22
CA ASP A 266 0.91 -15.92 9.49
C ASP A 266 1.43 -16.48 8.16
N LEU A 267 2.54 -15.93 7.68
CA LEU A 267 3.11 -16.27 6.38
C LEU A 267 3.76 -17.66 6.36
N GLN A 268 4.16 -18.19 7.51
CA GLN A 268 4.88 -19.47 7.61
C GLN A 268 3.99 -20.64 8.01
N GLY A 269 2.69 -20.45 8.00
CA GLY A 269 1.71 -21.52 8.12
C GLY A 269 0.96 -21.55 9.45
N SER A 270 -0.34 -21.54 9.29
CA SER A 270 -1.33 -21.86 10.31
C SER A 270 -2.31 -22.89 9.74
N SER A 271 -3.33 -23.26 10.51
CA SER A 271 -4.44 -24.07 9.99
C SER A 271 -5.34 -23.30 9.00
N GLN A 272 -5.17 -21.96 8.93
CA GLN A 272 -5.91 -21.08 8.04
C GLN A 272 -5.05 -20.67 6.84
N MET A 273 -5.69 -20.17 5.78
CA MET A 273 -4.99 -19.70 4.59
C MET A 273 -4.20 -18.43 4.88
N SER A 274 -2.93 -18.41 4.48
CA SER A 274 -2.11 -17.20 4.52
C SER A 274 -2.54 -16.20 3.44
N SER A 275 -2.41 -14.90 3.74
CA SER A 275 -2.59 -13.81 2.76
C SER A 275 -1.60 -13.88 1.59
N GLN A 276 -0.45 -14.53 1.76
CA GLN A 276 0.50 -14.79 0.68
C GLN A 276 -0.13 -15.60 -0.47
N ARG A 277 -1.09 -16.51 -0.18
CA ARG A 277 -1.80 -17.28 -1.21
C ARG A 277 -2.54 -16.41 -2.23
N TRP A 278 -2.93 -15.18 -1.85
CA TRP A 278 -3.49 -14.23 -2.80
C TRP A 278 -2.45 -13.71 -3.79
N LEU A 279 -1.22 -13.44 -3.33
CA LEU A 279 -0.12 -13.01 -4.20
C LEU A 279 0.27 -14.13 -5.17
N GLU A 280 0.36 -15.36 -4.69
CA GLU A 280 0.62 -16.56 -5.49
C GLU A 280 -0.50 -16.80 -6.54
N ALA A 281 -1.77 -16.51 -6.19
CA ALA A 281 -2.89 -16.61 -7.12
C ALA A 281 -2.94 -15.48 -8.16
N GLY A 282 -2.11 -14.43 -8.03
CA GLY A 282 -2.00 -13.34 -8.99
C GLY A 282 -2.42 -11.97 -8.48
N ALA A 283 -2.91 -11.82 -7.23
CA ALA A 283 -3.14 -10.49 -6.66
C ALA A 283 -1.81 -9.72 -6.49
N THR A 284 -1.87 -8.40 -6.54
CA THR A 284 -0.68 -7.54 -6.40
C THR A 284 -0.46 -7.11 -4.95
N ALA A 285 -1.51 -7.04 -4.15
CA ALA A 285 -1.40 -6.79 -2.71
C ALA A 285 -2.52 -7.50 -1.93
N SER A 286 -2.23 -7.76 -0.65
CA SER A 286 -3.13 -8.45 0.26
C SER A 286 -2.96 -7.97 1.71
N TYR A 287 -3.81 -8.49 2.60
CA TYR A 287 -3.86 -8.18 4.02
C TYR A 287 -4.23 -9.42 4.84
N GLY A 288 -3.64 -9.55 6.03
CA GLY A 288 -4.02 -10.58 7.00
C GLY A 288 -3.58 -10.21 8.41
N THR A 289 -4.25 -10.76 9.44
CA THR A 289 -3.87 -10.56 10.85
C THR A 289 -2.91 -11.64 11.32
N VAL A 290 -1.93 -11.26 12.18
CA VAL A 290 -0.86 -12.15 12.70
C VAL A 290 -1.21 -12.77 14.06
N SER A 291 -2.30 -12.32 14.67
CA SER A 291 -2.82 -12.79 15.93
C SER A 291 -4.35 -12.72 15.92
N GLU A 292 -5.03 -13.40 16.86
CA GLU A 292 -6.49 -13.52 16.89
C GLU A 292 -7.20 -12.15 16.97
N PRO A 293 -7.91 -11.72 15.92
CA PRO A 293 -8.61 -10.43 15.89
C PRO A 293 -10.06 -10.49 16.39
N CYS A 294 -10.60 -11.70 16.63
CA CYS A 294 -11.97 -11.98 17.03
C CYS A 294 -13.05 -11.42 16.09
N SER A 295 -12.76 -11.48 14.78
CA SER A 295 -13.66 -11.10 13.68
C SER A 295 -14.20 -9.66 13.73
N TYR A 296 -13.55 -8.75 14.46
CA TYR A 296 -13.86 -7.32 14.40
C TYR A 296 -13.59 -6.78 13.00
N TRP A 297 -14.61 -6.27 12.29
CA TRP A 297 -14.44 -5.68 10.97
C TRP A 297 -13.43 -4.51 10.99
N GLN A 298 -13.31 -3.80 12.11
CA GLN A 298 -12.39 -2.67 12.29
C GLN A 298 -10.91 -3.07 12.17
N LYS A 299 -10.61 -4.34 12.39
CA LYS A 299 -9.25 -4.90 12.26
C LYS A 299 -8.95 -5.40 10.84
N PHE A 300 -9.87 -5.24 9.91
CA PHE A 300 -9.74 -5.64 8.52
C PHE A 300 -10.03 -4.47 7.56
N PRO A 301 -9.58 -4.55 6.31
CA PRO A 301 -9.88 -3.54 5.32
C PRO A 301 -11.39 -3.35 5.13
N ASN A 302 -11.89 -2.15 5.40
CA ASN A 302 -13.29 -1.80 5.14
C ASN A 302 -13.52 -1.76 3.63
N PRO A 303 -14.45 -2.57 3.08
CA PRO A 303 -14.61 -2.75 1.64
C PRO A 303 -14.92 -1.45 0.88
N THR A 304 -15.85 -0.64 1.41
CA THR A 304 -16.24 0.62 0.79
C THR A 304 -15.10 1.64 0.80
N VAL A 305 -14.36 1.74 1.90
CA VAL A 305 -13.23 2.68 2.02
C VAL A 305 -12.09 2.25 1.12
N LEU A 306 -11.73 0.94 1.11
CA LEU A 306 -10.69 0.39 0.25
C LEU A 306 -10.97 0.69 -1.23
N LEU A 307 -12.16 0.30 -1.71
CA LEU A 307 -12.55 0.49 -3.10
C LEU A 307 -12.56 1.98 -3.48
N ARG A 308 -13.19 2.82 -2.67
CA ARG A 308 -13.28 4.26 -2.91
C ARG A 308 -11.90 4.89 -3.05
N ARG A 309 -10.98 4.63 -2.11
CA ARG A 309 -9.61 5.17 -2.15
C ARG A 309 -8.86 4.68 -3.37
N TYR A 310 -8.94 3.40 -3.69
CA TYR A 310 -8.25 2.82 -4.83
C TYR A 310 -8.75 3.41 -6.15
N LEU A 311 -10.08 3.51 -6.34
CA LEU A 311 -10.68 4.14 -7.52
C LEU A 311 -10.44 5.66 -7.61
N SER A 312 -10.10 6.32 -6.51
CA SER A 312 -9.68 7.72 -6.48
C SER A 312 -8.19 7.92 -6.73
N GLY A 313 -7.44 6.87 -7.07
CA GLY A 313 -6.04 6.94 -7.47
C GLY A 313 -5.03 6.72 -6.35
N SER A 314 -5.46 6.26 -5.17
CA SER A 314 -4.52 5.81 -4.13
C SER A 314 -3.73 4.61 -4.61
N THR A 315 -2.47 4.49 -4.17
CA THR A 315 -1.70 3.27 -4.34
C THR A 315 -2.27 2.13 -3.48
N ALA A 316 -1.88 0.89 -3.74
CA ALA A 316 -2.31 -0.27 -2.95
C ALA A 316 -1.99 -0.08 -1.45
N LEU A 317 -0.80 0.43 -1.12
CA LEU A 317 -0.42 0.74 0.25
C LEU A 317 -1.38 1.75 0.89
N GLU A 318 -1.62 2.89 0.23
CA GLU A 318 -2.49 3.96 0.74
C GLU A 318 -3.95 3.49 0.88
N ALA A 319 -4.42 2.70 -0.08
CA ALA A 319 -5.80 2.18 -0.05
C ALA A 319 -6.00 1.19 1.10
N TYR A 320 -5.06 0.25 1.30
CA TYR A 320 -5.12 -0.69 2.41
C TYR A 320 -5.01 0.00 3.76
N TRP A 321 -3.97 0.81 4.00
CA TRP A 321 -3.79 1.52 5.26
C TRP A 321 -4.96 2.46 5.59
N GLY A 322 -5.48 3.16 4.57
CA GLY A 322 -6.63 4.05 4.73
C GLY A 322 -7.95 3.31 5.01
N SER A 323 -7.98 1.98 4.86
CA SER A 323 -9.20 1.19 5.04
C SER A 323 -9.26 0.36 6.33
N VAL A 324 -8.18 0.30 7.11
CA VAL A 324 -8.14 -0.45 8.39
C VAL A 324 -8.18 0.52 9.56
N LEU A 325 -9.22 0.40 10.38
CA LEU A 325 -9.42 1.30 11.53
C LEU A 325 -8.49 0.95 12.70
N TRP A 326 -8.33 -0.35 13.04
CA TRP A 326 -7.51 -0.86 14.14
C TRP A 326 -6.42 -1.79 13.60
N PRO A 327 -5.32 -1.26 13.06
CA PRO A 327 -4.38 -2.06 12.26
C PRO A 327 -3.28 -2.77 13.07
N ALA A 328 -3.24 -2.71 14.40
CA ALA A 328 -2.12 -3.23 15.20
C ALA A 328 -1.75 -4.69 14.87
N GLN A 329 -2.73 -5.55 14.59
CA GLN A 329 -2.54 -6.96 14.23
C GLN A 329 -2.38 -7.19 12.72
N GLY A 330 -2.49 -6.12 11.91
CA GLY A 330 -2.59 -6.18 10.45
C GLY A 330 -1.25 -6.18 9.74
N LEU A 331 -0.98 -7.24 8.99
CA LEU A 331 0.14 -7.35 8.07
C LEU A 331 -0.31 -6.97 6.67
N PHE A 332 0.28 -5.94 6.11
CA PHE A 332 0.08 -5.46 4.76
C PHE A 332 1.18 -6.06 3.87
N ILE A 333 0.82 -6.77 2.80
CA ILE A 333 1.80 -7.43 1.93
C ILE A 333 1.55 -7.13 0.45
N GLY A 334 2.62 -7.13 -0.35
CA GLY A 334 2.59 -6.97 -1.80
C GLY A 334 3.36 -5.76 -2.31
N ASP A 335 2.90 -5.17 -3.40
CA ASP A 335 3.51 -3.99 -4.02
C ASP A 335 2.85 -2.68 -3.56
N PRO A 336 3.55 -1.83 -2.80
CA PRO A 336 3.01 -0.58 -2.29
C PRO A 336 2.65 0.46 -3.36
N LEU A 337 3.30 0.42 -4.54
CA LEU A 337 3.16 1.43 -5.59
C LEU A 337 2.12 1.07 -6.66
N ALA A 338 1.55 -0.13 -6.63
CA ALA A 338 0.51 -0.52 -7.57
C ALA A 338 -0.66 0.47 -7.55
N ALA A 339 -1.02 1.07 -8.70
CA ALA A 339 -1.99 2.16 -8.76
C ALA A 339 -2.70 2.26 -10.13
N PRO A 340 -3.54 1.29 -10.52
CA PRO A 340 -4.18 1.27 -11.84
C PRO A 340 -5.08 2.49 -12.10
N TYR A 341 -5.49 3.20 -11.07
CA TYR A 341 -6.36 4.38 -11.15
C TYR A 341 -5.63 5.69 -10.79
N ALA A 342 -4.29 5.73 -10.78
CA ALA A 342 -3.50 6.87 -10.35
C ALA A 342 -3.89 8.21 -11.00
N GLY A 343 -4.24 8.22 -12.29
CA GLY A 343 -4.64 9.43 -13.01
C GLY A 343 -6.00 10.04 -12.58
N PHE A 344 -6.75 9.38 -11.69
CA PHE A 344 -7.99 9.93 -11.13
C PHE A 344 -7.80 10.63 -9.78
N ARG A 345 -6.58 10.70 -9.30
CA ARG A 345 -6.28 11.44 -8.08
C ARG A 345 -6.39 12.95 -8.36
N ARG A 346 -7.15 13.64 -7.53
CA ARG A 346 -7.36 15.09 -7.59
C ARG A 346 -6.72 15.77 -6.41
#